data_d27c9c598c73623d6052a8e59c25cf28
#
_entry.id   d27c9c598c73623d6052a8e59c25cf28
#
_cell.length_a   1.000
_cell.length_b   1.000
_cell.length_c   1.000
_cell.angle_alpha   90.00
_cell.angle_beta   90.00
_cell.angle_gamma   90.00
#
_symmetry.space_group_name_H-M   'P 1'
#
loop_
_entity.id
_entity.type
_entity.pdbx_description
1 polymer ?
#
loop_
_entity_poly.entity_id
_entity_poly.type
_entity_poly.pdbx_seq_one_letter_code
_entity_poly.pdbx_strand_id
1 'polypeptide(L)'
;LRGQIEELRHELDTLRQAERERFIDLDMRINALAASSASSSAAAESVEKPDTAAPVKDPEADRASYTAAKDKLVSGKYEEAAKAFEGYLGSYPDGQFVSYSHFWLGEIYRAMAKPQPDKAMQHFSAVVDKHPDSPKVAAALYKLAVLQYEGGDATRAKVTLNKLVKQYPDSSEAGMARSMLEQLK
;
A
#
# COMPACT_ATOMS: atom_id res chain seq x y z
N LEU A 1 -10.23 5.04 35.46
CA LEU A 1 -9.52 5.84 34.45
C LEU A 1 -8.31 5.10 33.83
N ARG A 2 -7.38 4.53 34.63
CA ARG A 2 -6.24 3.75 34.07
C ARG A 2 -6.69 2.47 33.37
N GLY A 3 -7.60 1.70 33.94
CA GLY A 3 -8.14 0.47 33.34
C GLY A 3 -8.90 0.75 32.03
N GLN A 4 -9.65 1.84 31.96
CA GLN A 4 -10.36 2.23 30.74
C GLN A 4 -9.41 2.65 29.61
N ILE A 5 -8.26 3.22 29.92
CA ILE A 5 -7.23 3.56 28.93
C ILE A 5 -6.53 2.31 28.41
N GLU A 6 -6.29 1.32 29.26
CA GLU A 6 -5.71 0.03 28.86
C GLU A 6 -6.69 -0.80 28.02
N GLU A 7 -7.97 -0.80 28.38
CA GLU A 7 -9.04 -1.46 27.64
C GLU A 7 -9.24 -0.84 26.24
N LEU A 8 -9.29 0.50 26.16
CA LEU A 8 -9.36 1.23 24.88
C LEU A 8 -8.12 1.02 24.02
N ARG A 9 -6.94 0.89 24.61
CA ARG A 9 -5.71 0.56 23.86
C ARG A 9 -5.78 -0.84 23.29
N HIS A 10 -6.25 -1.80 24.07
CA HIS A 10 -6.41 -3.19 23.64
C HIS A 10 -7.47 -3.31 22.54
N GLU A 11 -8.60 -2.61 22.65
CA GLU A 11 -9.61 -2.53 21.59
C GLU A 11 -9.05 -1.89 20.31
N LEU A 12 -8.28 -0.81 20.44
CA LEU A 12 -7.64 -0.13 19.31
C LEU A 12 -6.62 -1.01 18.60
N ASP A 13 -5.84 -1.79 19.35
CA ASP A 13 -4.87 -2.73 18.79
C ASP A 13 -5.57 -3.91 18.11
N THR A 14 -6.67 -4.40 18.70
CA THR A 14 -7.50 -5.48 18.12
C THR A 14 -8.18 -5.01 16.83
N LEU A 15 -8.74 -3.80 16.80
CA LEU A 15 -9.33 -3.20 15.61
C LEU A 15 -8.28 -2.97 14.50
N ARG A 16 -7.10 -2.49 14.85
CA ARG A 16 -5.98 -2.33 13.92
C ARG A 16 -5.53 -3.66 13.33
N GLN A 17 -5.52 -4.71 14.15
CA GLN A 17 -5.17 -6.05 13.69
C GLN A 17 -6.24 -6.63 12.76
N ALA A 18 -7.51 -6.48 13.08
CA ALA A 18 -8.63 -6.90 12.23
C ALA A 18 -8.68 -6.13 10.90
N GLU A 19 -8.39 -4.82 10.90
CA GLU A 19 -8.25 -4.06 9.66
C GLU A 19 -7.09 -4.58 8.78
N ARG A 20 -5.93 -4.89 9.39
CA ARG A 20 -4.80 -5.46 8.68
C ARG A 20 -5.13 -6.80 8.05
N GLU A 21 -5.77 -7.70 8.80
CA GLU A 21 -6.18 -9.02 8.29
C GLU A 21 -7.16 -8.89 7.12
N ARG A 22 -8.13 -7.97 7.20
CA ARG A 22 -9.06 -7.68 6.09
C ARG A 22 -8.34 -7.13 4.86
N PHE A 23 -7.38 -6.21 5.04
CA PHE A 23 -6.59 -5.68 3.93
C PHE A 23 -5.73 -6.76 3.27
N ILE A 24 -5.15 -7.66 4.05
CA ILE A 24 -4.34 -8.77 3.56
C ILE A 24 -5.21 -9.79 2.81
N ASP A 25 -6.40 -10.12 3.32
CA ASP A 25 -7.34 -11.03 2.65
C ASP A 25 -7.84 -10.43 1.31
N LEU A 26 -8.22 -9.16 1.30
CA LEU A 26 -8.60 -8.45 0.08
C LEU A 26 -7.47 -8.42 -0.95
N ASP A 27 -6.23 -8.17 -0.50
CA ASP A 27 -5.05 -8.14 -1.37
C ASP A 27 -4.75 -9.52 -1.97
N MET A 28 -4.89 -10.59 -1.17
CA MET A 28 -4.77 -11.97 -1.67
C MET A 28 -5.86 -12.31 -2.70
N ARG A 29 -7.10 -11.87 -2.48
CA ARG A 29 -8.22 -12.12 -3.41
C ARG A 29 -8.07 -11.33 -4.71
N ILE A 30 -7.62 -10.08 -4.65
CA ILE A 30 -7.33 -9.26 -5.83
C ILE A 30 -6.18 -9.89 -6.64
N ASN A 31 -5.11 -10.34 -5.99
CA ASN A 31 -4.00 -11.01 -6.65
C ASN A 31 -4.40 -12.37 -7.25
N ALA A 32 -5.28 -13.12 -6.58
CA ALA A 32 -5.82 -14.38 -7.11
C ALA A 32 -6.71 -14.14 -8.34
N LEU A 33 -7.53 -13.09 -8.33
CA LEU A 33 -8.37 -12.69 -9.47
C LEU A 33 -7.51 -12.19 -10.65
N ALA A 34 -6.47 -11.40 -10.38
CA ALA A 34 -5.53 -10.94 -11.41
C ALA A 34 -4.75 -12.12 -12.04
N ALA A 35 -4.36 -13.11 -11.24
CA ALA A 35 -3.71 -14.33 -11.75
C ALA A 35 -4.67 -15.21 -12.56
N SER A 36 -5.96 -15.28 -12.17
CA SER A 36 -6.96 -16.06 -12.91
C SER A 36 -7.38 -15.37 -14.22
N SER A 37 -7.39 -14.04 -14.26
CA SER A 37 -7.65 -13.28 -15.50
C SER A 37 -6.48 -13.36 -16.49
N ALA A 38 -5.24 -13.44 -16.01
CA ALA A 38 -4.06 -13.66 -16.85
C ALA A 38 -4.03 -15.08 -17.47
N SER A 39 -4.55 -16.09 -16.76
CA SER A 39 -4.61 -17.46 -17.30
C SER A 39 -5.78 -17.69 -18.26
N SER A 40 -6.83 -16.87 -18.25
CA SER A 40 -7.94 -16.97 -19.20
C SER A 40 -7.70 -16.21 -20.52
N SER A 41 -6.65 -15.41 -20.61
CA SER A 41 -6.26 -14.66 -21.83
C SER A 41 -5.33 -15.42 -22.78
N ALA A 42 -5.02 -16.69 -22.50
CA ALA A 42 -4.11 -17.50 -23.34
C ALA A 42 -4.79 -18.18 -24.55
N ALA A 43 -6.01 -17.77 -24.93
CA ALA A 43 -6.69 -18.29 -26.11
C ALA A 43 -7.40 -17.18 -26.88
N ALA A 44 -6.66 -16.32 -27.57
CA ALA A 44 -7.05 -15.62 -28.82
C ALA A 44 -5.89 -14.75 -29.35
N GLU A 45 -5.35 -15.19 -30.48
CA GLU A 45 -4.62 -14.51 -31.57
C GLU A 45 -4.14 -13.05 -31.43
N SER A 46 -2.84 -12.93 -31.67
CA SER A 46 -2.09 -11.93 -32.46
C SER A 46 -2.74 -10.60 -32.79
N VAL A 47 -2.36 -9.53 -32.10
CA VAL A 47 -2.13 -8.17 -32.66
C VAL A 47 -0.96 -7.51 -31.89
N GLU A 48 -0.13 -6.81 -32.65
CA GLU A 48 1.16 -6.20 -32.30
C GLU A 48 1.23 -5.46 -30.95
N LYS A 49 2.34 -5.73 -30.26
CA LYS A 49 2.85 -5.14 -29.05
C LYS A 49 3.35 -3.71 -29.27
N PRO A 50 3.17 -2.78 -28.32
CA PRO A 50 4.21 -1.82 -28.02
C PRO A 50 5.05 -2.33 -26.87
N ASP A 51 6.32 -2.45 -27.17
CA ASP A 51 7.46 -2.79 -26.36
C ASP A 51 7.62 -1.82 -25.20
N THR A 52 7.61 -2.31 -23.95
CA THR A 52 8.42 -1.84 -22.80
C THR A 52 7.93 -2.48 -21.50
N ALA A 53 8.13 -3.76 -21.34
CA ALA A 53 8.29 -4.38 -20.03
C ALA A 53 9.45 -5.37 -20.13
N ALA A 54 10.54 -5.10 -19.46
CA ALA A 54 11.63 -6.05 -19.31
C ALA A 54 11.07 -7.36 -18.73
N PRO A 55 11.45 -8.53 -19.26
CA PRO A 55 10.92 -9.79 -18.77
C PRO A 55 11.33 -9.96 -17.31
N VAL A 56 10.33 -10.09 -16.42
CA VAL A 56 10.54 -10.51 -15.04
C VAL A 56 11.27 -11.84 -15.11
N LYS A 57 12.50 -11.90 -14.62
CA LYS A 57 13.43 -13.01 -14.79
C LYS A 57 12.91 -14.35 -14.26
N ASP A 58 11.96 -14.35 -13.34
CA ASP A 58 11.30 -15.52 -12.78
C ASP A 58 10.03 -15.05 -12.02
N PRO A 59 8.83 -15.19 -12.62
CA PRO A 59 7.57 -14.76 -11.99
C PRO A 59 7.23 -15.55 -10.72
N GLU A 60 7.71 -16.78 -10.60
CA GLU A 60 7.47 -17.61 -9.41
C GLU A 60 8.37 -17.16 -8.26
N ALA A 61 9.64 -16.87 -8.53
CA ALA A 61 10.57 -16.33 -7.55
C ALA A 61 10.19 -14.89 -7.12
N ASP A 62 9.70 -14.05 -8.04
CA ASP A 62 9.10 -12.74 -7.76
C ASP A 62 7.98 -12.87 -6.72
N ARG A 63 6.99 -13.72 -6.99
CA ARG A 63 5.86 -13.98 -6.09
C ARG A 63 6.31 -14.56 -4.76
N ALA A 64 7.21 -15.55 -4.76
CA ALA A 64 7.71 -16.20 -3.55
C ALA A 64 8.43 -15.19 -2.63
N SER A 65 9.26 -14.32 -3.20
CA SER A 65 9.97 -13.28 -2.46
C SER A 65 9.00 -12.28 -1.82
N TYR A 66 8.01 -11.80 -2.57
CA TYR A 66 6.96 -10.91 -2.05
C TYR A 66 6.14 -11.58 -0.93
N THR A 67 5.75 -12.84 -1.13
CA THR A 67 4.97 -13.62 -0.13
C THR A 67 5.76 -13.78 1.17
N ALA A 68 7.05 -14.12 1.09
CA ALA A 68 7.90 -14.24 2.26
C ALA A 68 8.03 -12.92 3.06
N ALA A 69 8.04 -11.77 2.38
CA ALA A 69 8.01 -10.47 3.02
C ALA A 69 6.65 -10.20 3.71
N LYS A 70 5.54 -10.56 3.05
CA LYS A 70 4.19 -10.47 3.61
C LYS A 70 4.00 -11.33 4.86
N ASP A 71 4.50 -12.54 4.87
CA ASP A 71 4.40 -13.45 6.01
C ASP A 71 5.05 -12.86 7.27
N LYS A 72 6.18 -12.16 7.11
CA LYS A 72 6.83 -11.42 8.20
C LYS A 72 5.96 -10.26 8.70
N LEU A 73 5.32 -9.54 7.79
CA LEU A 73 4.41 -8.44 8.12
C LEU A 73 3.19 -8.95 8.91
N VAL A 74 2.56 -10.03 8.45
CA VAL A 74 1.42 -10.67 9.14
C VAL A 74 1.80 -11.15 10.53
N SER A 75 3.02 -11.68 10.66
CA SER A 75 3.58 -12.12 11.95
C SER A 75 3.96 -10.95 12.87
N GLY A 76 3.74 -9.70 12.51
CA GLY A 76 4.07 -8.51 13.28
C GLY A 76 5.57 -8.19 13.37
N LYS A 77 6.39 -8.87 12.59
CA LYS A 77 7.86 -8.69 12.55
C LYS A 77 8.24 -7.53 11.63
N TYR A 78 7.91 -6.29 12.03
CA TYR A 78 8.00 -5.12 11.18
C TYR A 78 9.41 -4.85 10.64
N GLU A 79 10.45 -4.97 11.47
CA GLU A 79 11.84 -4.73 11.05
C GLU A 79 12.31 -5.78 10.03
N GLU A 80 11.93 -7.05 10.23
CA GLU A 80 12.23 -8.12 9.28
C GLU A 80 11.42 -7.98 7.99
N ALA A 81 10.16 -7.58 8.09
CA ALA A 81 9.29 -7.34 6.95
C ALA A 81 9.81 -6.18 6.09
N ALA A 82 10.22 -5.06 6.73
CA ALA A 82 10.81 -3.94 6.02
C ALA A 82 12.03 -4.37 5.21
N LYS A 83 12.99 -5.07 5.85
CA LYS A 83 14.18 -5.58 5.16
C LYS A 83 13.83 -6.53 4.01
N ALA A 84 12.81 -7.38 4.18
CA ALA A 84 12.39 -8.32 3.16
C ALA A 84 11.75 -7.61 1.96
N PHE A 85 10.89 -6.61 2.19
CA PHE A 85 10.32 -5.80 1.11
C PHE A 85 11.36 -4.93 0.41
N GLU A 86 12.33 -4.35 1.13
CA GLU A 86 13.46 -3.63 0.54
C GLU A 86 14.32 -4.56 -0.32
N GLY A 87 14.60 -5.77 0.16
CA GLY A 87 15.29 -6.82 -0.60
C GLY A 87 14.52 -7.22 -1.86
N TYR A 88 13.20 -7.34 -1.76
CA TYR A 88 12.32 -7.58 -2.90
C TYR A 88 12.47 -6.47 -3.96
N LEU A 89 12.36 -5.20 -3.56
CA LEU A 89 12.48 -4.06 -4.48
C LEU A 89 13.86 -4.00 -5.16
N GLY A 90 14.93 -4.42 -4.46
CA GLY A 90 16.26 -4.51 -5.02
C GLY A 90 16.45 -5.65 -6.02
N SER A 91 15.78 -6.78 -5.78
CA SER A 91 15.91 -7.98 -6.63
C SER A 91 14.96 -7.97 -7.82
N TYR A 92 13.79 -7.33 -7.69
CA TYR A 92 12.71 -7.29 -8.68
C TYR A 92 12.24 -5.85 -8.91
N PRO A 93 13.07 -4.94 -9.45
CA PRO A 93 12.71 -3.53 -9.64
C PRO A 93 11.52 -3.33 -10.57
N ASP A 94 11.29 -4.26 -11.50
CA ASP A 94 10.15 -4.28 -12.43
C ASP A 94 9.16 -5.41 -12.12
N GLY A 95 9.21 -5.94 -10.90
CA GLY A 95 8.37 -7.04 -10.44
C GLY A 95 6.90 -6.67 -10.32
N GLN A 96 6.02 -7.68 -10.38
CA GLN A 96 4.57 -7.48 -10.33
C GLN A 96 4.09 -6.84 -9.02
N PHE A 97 4.86 -6.96 -7.94
CA PHE A 97 4.47 -6.52 -6.60
C PHE A 97 5.24 -5.28 -6.12
N VAL A 98 5.93 -4.55 -7.01
CA VAL A 98 6.72 -3.36 -6.64
C VAL A 98 5.85 -2.29 -6.00
N SER A 99 4.72 -1.95 -6.58
CA SER A 99 3.80 -0.96 -6.02
C SER A 99 3.21 -1.38 -4.67
N TYR A 100 2.90 -2.66 -4.53
CA TYR A 100 2.42 -3.24 -3.27
C TYR A 100 3.52 -3.23 -2.20
N SER A 101 4.76 -3.55 -2.59
CA SER A 101 5.91 -3.52 -1.67
C SER A 101 6.18 -2.11 -1.16
N HIS A 102 6.12 -1.10 -2.02
CA HIS A 102 6.18 0.29 -1.59
C HIS A 102 5.03 0.66 -0.66
N PHE A 103 3.80 0.26 -0.95
CA PHE A 103 2.66 0.51 -0.07
C PHE A 103 2.87 -0.10 1.32
N TRP A 104 3.28 -1.37 1.39
CA TRP A 104 3.52 -2.04 2.67
C TRP A 104 4.69 -1.45 3.44
N LEU A 105 5.77 -1.04 2.78
CA LEU A 105 6.87 -0.32 3.43
C LEU A 105 6.39 0.99 4.06
N GLY A 106 5.52 1.73 3.36
CA GLY A 106 4.88 2.92 3.93
C GLY A 106 4.11 2.62 5.22
N GLU A 107 3.28 1.57 5.22
CA GLU A 107 2.53 1.13 6.40
C GLU A 107 3.45 0.63 7.53
N ILE A 108 4.48 -0.14 7.20
CA ILE A 108 5.45 -0.65 8.17
C ILE A 108 6.19 0.49 8.86
N TYR A 109 6.77 1.43 8.09
CA TYR A 109 7.52 2.55 8.66
C TYR A 109 6.67 3.49 9.52
N ARG A 110 5.38 3.57 9.22
CA ARG A 110 4.41 4.29 10.05
C ARG A 110 4.07 3.56 11.36
N ALA A 111 4.02 2.21 11.32
CA ALA A 111 3.54 1.36 12.41
C ALA A 111 4.64 0.82 13.33
N MET A 112 5.90 1.00 13.01
CA MET A 112 7.03 0.56 13.85
C MET A 112 6.98 1.19 15.24
N ALA A 113 7.61 0.54 16.23
CA ALA A 113 7.73 1.04 17.60
C ALA A 113 8.42 2.43 17.66
N LYS A 114 9.32 2.69 16.71
CA LYS A 114 9.86 4.02 16.41
C LYS A 114 9.44 4.42 15.00
N PRO A 115 8.30 5.13 14.84
CA PRO A 115 7.79 5.52 13.54
C PRO A 115 8.80 6.35 12.74
N GLN A 116 8.85 6.12 11.43
CA GLN A 116 9.71 6.83 10.48
C GLN A 116 8.83 7.49 9.41
N PRO A 117 8.14 8.60 9.73
CA PRO A 117 7.15 9.21 8.85
C PRO A 117 7.73 9.65 7.50
N ASP A 118 8.97 10.14 7.47
CA ASP A 118 9.63 10.55 6.23
C ASP A 118 9.82 9.38 5.27
N LYS A 119 10.24 8.21 5.77
CA LYS A 119 10.34 7.00 4.94
C LYS A 119 8.97 6.51 4.50
N ALA A 120 7.98 6.53 5.40
CA ALA A 120 6.62 6.17 5.04
C ALA A 120 6.09 7.05 3.91
N MET A 121 6.26 8.38 4.00
CA MET A 121 5.88 9.31 2.94
C MET A 121 6.62 9.06 1.63
N GLN A 122 7.94 8.75 1.67
CA GLN A 122 8.71 8.41 0.47
C GLN A 122 8.14 7.19 -0.25
N HIS A 123 7.79 6.15 0.49
CA HIS A 123 7.23 4.94 -0.10
C HIS A 123 5.81 5.14 -0.64
N PHE A 124 4.92 5.85 0.07
CA PHE A 124 3.61 6.19 -0.47
C PHE A 124 3.71 7.10 -1.71
N SER A 125 4.63 8.06 -1.73
CA SER A 125 4.89 8.88 -2.92
C SER A 125 5.39 8.02 -4.09
N ALA A 126 6.24 7.03 -3.84
CA ALA A 126 6.69 6.12 -4.89
C ALA A 126 5.54 5.35 -5.55
N VAL A 127 4.52 4.92 -4.78
CA VAL A 127 3.30 4.32 -5.34
C VAL A 127 2.58 5.30 -6.25
N VAL A 128 2.38 6.55 -5.79
CA VAL A 128 1.60 7.59 -6.51
C VAL A 128 2.29 8.06 -7.78
N ASP A 129 3.62 8.19 -7.75
CA ASP A 129 4.38 8.86 -8.80
C ASP A 129 4.93 7.88 -9.83
N LYS A 130 5.28 6.65 -9.40
CA LYS A 130 5.91 5.64 -10.27
C LYS A 130 4.94 4.55 -10.74
N HIS A 131 3.83 4.37 -10.03
CA HIS A 131 2.88 3.30 -10.32
C HIS A 131 1.43 3.83 -10.35
N PRO A 132 1.12 4.80 -11.23
CA PRO A 132 -0.18 5.48 -11.26
C PRO A 132 -1.36 4.53 -11.57
N ASP A 133 -1.09 3.41 -12.21
CA ASP A 133 -2.10 2.39 -12.54
C ASP A 133 -2.30 1.34 -11.44
N SER A 134 -1.56 1.46 -10.32
CA SER A 134 -1.69 0.54 -9.21
C SER A 134 -3.01 0.73 -8.47
N PRO A 135 -3.72 -0.34 -8.09
CA PRO A 135 -4.92 -0.26 -7.25
C PRO A 135 -4.64 0.31 -5.85
N LYS A 136 -3.36 0.46 -5.47
CA LYS A 136 -2.96 1.03 -4.18
C LYS A 136 -2.81 2.56 -4.20
N VAL A 137 -2.95 3.23 -5.36
CA VAL A 137 -2.71 4.69 -5.48
C VAL A 137 -3.68 5.50 -4.62
N ALA A 138 -4.98 5.18 -4.63
CA ALA A 138 -5.97 5.90 -3.83
C ALA A 138 -5.64 5.80 -2.33
N ALA A 139 -5.34 4.59 -1.86
CA ALA A 139 -4.95 4.35 -0.47
C ALA A 139 -3.63 5.06 -0.13
N ALA A 140 -2.62 5.01 -1.01
CA ALA A 140 -1.35 5.68 -0.82
C ALA A 140 -1.50 7.21 -0.74
N LEU A 141 -2.33 7.82 -1.60
CA LEU A 141 -2.66 9.25 -1.55
C LEU A 141 -3.27 9.63 -0.21
N TYR A 142 -4.24 8.87 0.28
CA TYR A 142 -4.87 9.14 1.56
C TYR A 142 -3.86 9.06 2.72
N LYS A 143 -3.06 7.99 2.78
CA LYS A 143 -2.04 7.80 3.82
C LYS A 143 -0.96 8.89 3.78
N LEU A 144 -0.53 9.29 2.57
CA LEU A 144 0.40 10.39 2.37
C LEU A 144 -0.16 11.71 2.92
N ALA A 145 -1.43 12.02 2.62
CA ALA A 145 -2.07 13.24 3.11
C ALA A 145 -2.21 13.25 4.64
N VAL A 146 -2.54 12.11 5.25
CA VAL A 146 -2.61 11.97 6.72
C VAL A 146 -1.23 12.26 7.33
N LEU A 147 -0.15 11.68 6.82
CA LEU A 147 1.21 11.91 7.30
C LEU A 147 1.66 13.37 7.11
N GLN A 148 1.31 13.99 5.98
CA GLN A 148 1.58 15.41 5.75
C GLN A 148 0.87 16.30 6.78
N TYR A 149 -0.38 15.99 7.10
CA TYR A 149 -1.15 16.72 8.11
C TYR A 149 -0.58 16.51 9.51
N GLU A 150 -0.27 15.28 9.90
CA GLU A 150 0.35 14.94 11.19
C GLU A 150 1.72 15.60 11.35
N GLY A 151 2.45 15.78 10.25
CA GLY A 151 3.71 16.52 10.18
C GLY A 151 3.56 18.05 10.20
N GLY A 152 2.32 18.57 10.30
CA GLY A 152 2.02 20.01 10.36
C GLY A 152 1.85 20.71 9.00
N ASP A 153 1.97 19.98 7.87
CA ASP A 153 1.80 20.55 6.54
C ASP A 153 0.36 20.36 6.03
N ALA A 154 -0.57 21.07 6.64
CA ALA A 154 -1.98 21.07 6.26
C ALA A 154 -2.21 21.52 4.81
N THR A 155 -1.35 22.40 4.30
CA THR A 155 -1.44 22.89 2.91
C THR A 155 -1.18 21.78 1.92
N ARG A 156 -0.07 21.03 2.11
CA ARG A 156 0.26 19.89 1.26
C ARG A 156 -0.77 18.77 1.40
N ALA A 157 -1.23 18.50 2.62
CA ALA A 157 -2.30 17.52 2.87
C ALA A 157 -3.56 17.84 2.05
N LYS A 158 -4.03 19.10 2.06
CA LYS A 158 -5.18 19.56 1.25
C LYS A 158 -4.96 19.30 -0.25
N VAL A 159 -3.78 19.61 -0.76
CA VAL A 159 -3.44 19.38 -2.19
C VAL A 159 -3.52 17.88 -2.51
N THR A 160 -2.95 17.04 -1.66
CA THR A 160 -2.95 15.58 -1.84
C THR A 160 -4.36 14.99 -1.77
N LEU A 161 -5.19 15.43 -0.81
CA LEU A 161 -6.58 15.02 -0.67
C LEU A 161 -7.44 15.45 -1.88
N ASN A 162 -7.26 16.66 -2.37
CA ASN A 162 -7.96 17.12 -3.57
C ASN A 162 -7.55 16.32 -4.82
N LYS A 163 -6.25 15.96 -4.95
CA LYS A 163 -5.78 15.04 -6.00
C LYS A 163 -6.51 13.70 -5.93
N LEU A 164 -6.62 13.11 -4.73
CA LEU A 164 -7.33 11.85 -4.50
C LEU A 164 -8.79 11.94 -4.92
N VAL A 165 -9.54 12.92 -4.43
CA VAL A 165 -10.98 13.09 -4.75
C VAL A 165 -11.22 13.31 -6.23
N LYS A 166 -10.30 14.03 -6.91
CA LYS A 166 -10.42 14.32 -8.34
C LYS A 166 -10.09 13.12 -9.22
N GLN A 167 -9.07 12.35 -8.88
CA GLN A 167 -8.59 11.25 -9.71
C GLN A 167 -9.28 9.91 -9.43
N TYR A 168 -9.73 9.71 -8.19
CA TYR A 168 -10.33 8.45 -7.72
C TYR A 168 -11.66 8.71 -6.99
N PRO A 169 -12.65 9.38 -7.62
CA PRO A 169 -13.86 9.89 -6.94
C PRO A 169 -14.72 8.79 -6.32
N ASP A 170 -14.67 7.58 -6.87
CA ASP A 170 -15.49 6.43 -6.46
C ASP A 170 -14.77 5.50 -5.46
N SER A 171 -13.53 5.82 -5.09
CA SER A 171 -12.82 5.03 -4.08
C SER A 171 -13.35 5.31 -2.67
N SER A 172 -13.24 4.32 -1.78
CA SER A 172 -13.57 4.49 -0.36
C SER A 172 -12.72 5.60 0.28
N GLU A 173 -11.47 5.72 -0.16
CA GLU A 173 -10.53 6.73 0.30
C GLU A 173 -10.96 8.15 -0.10
N ALA A 174 -11.65 8.32 -1.22
CA ALA A 174 -12.20 9.62 -1.60
C ALA A 174 -13.29 10.10 -0.64
N GLY A 175 -14.09 9.18 -0.10
CA GLY A 175 -15.06 9.49 0.96
C GLY A 175 -14.36 10.02 2.22
N MET A 176 -13.34 9.31 2.69
CA MET A 176 -12.51 9.72 3.83
C MET A 176 -11.79 11.06 3.57
N ALA A 177 -11.28 11.25 2.35
CA ALA A 177 -10.61 12.49 1.95
C ALA A 177 -11.54 13.71 1.99
N ARG A 178 -12.78 13.57 1.52
CA ARG A 178 -13.80 14.65 1.61
C ARG A 178 -14.06 15.03 3.06
N SER A 179 -14.26 14.06 3.94
CA SER A 179 -14.48 14.30 5.38
C SER A 179 -13.27 15.01 6.02
N MET A 180 -12.06 14.60 5.68
CA MET A 180 -10.85 15.26 6.19
C MET A 180 -10.68 16.68 5.65
N LEU A 181 -10.99 16.92 4.36
CA LEU A 181 -10.97 18.27 3.77
C LEU A 181 -11.94 19.23 4.44
N GLU A 182 -13.09 18.76 4.92
CA GLU A 182 -14.04 19.56 5.68
C GLU A 182 -13.49 19.98 7.06
N GLN A 183 -12.75 19.08 7.72
CA GLN A 183 -12.11 19.39 9.01
C GLN A 183 -10.92 20.36 8.87
N LEU A 184 -10.34 20.44 7.68
CA LEU A 184 -9.19 21.30 7.40
C LEU A 184 -9.59 22.71 6.91
N LYS A 185 -10.89 23.02 6.84
CA LYS A 185 -11.36 24.36 6.48
C LYS A 185 -11.09 25.34 7.60
#